data_245f83ae9ad12d664f7cabffaa28c1af
#
_entry.id   245f83ae9ad12d664f7cabffaa28c1af
#
_cell.length_a   1.000
_cell.length_b   1.000
_cell.length_c   1.000
_cell.angle_alpha   90.00
_cell.angle_beta   90.00
_cell.angle_gamma   90.00
#
_symmetry.space_group_name_H-M   'P 1'
#
loop_
_entity.id
_entity.type
_entity.pdbx_description
1 polymer ?
#
loop_
_entity_poly.entity_id
_entity_poly.type
_entity_poly.pdbx_seq_one_letter_code
_entity_poly.pdbx_strand_id
1 'polypeptide(L)'
;VLAMMAALLLLLPKGMGLKPWAYLVLLGFVFYRPAKLEEGVARVTVMDAGQGLSVLIQTRNRNLLFDTGTEQVAQTGIVPSLNAMGVRRLDSLILSHHDIDHDGGFQSVAAVGADKLLAGQPEFYPNAEFCQEDKWQWDGVDFELLRPSENTGKEDNDQSCVLRVVANGKALLITGDLGVKGEAGLIEKYGNALYSQVLV
;
A
#
# COMPACT_ATOMS: atom_id res chain seq x y z
N VAL A 1 18.97 -18.78 10.66
CA VAL A 1 19.71 -19.93 11.16
C VAL A 1 20.31 -20.74 9.99
N LEU A 2 19.51 -21.27 9.05
CA LEU A 2 19.99 -22.12 7.95
C LEU A 2 21.04 -21.43 7.05
N ALA A 3 20.83 -20.16 6.68
CA ALA A 3 21.79 -19.38 5.89
C ALA A 3 23.13 -19.22 6.62
N MET A 4 23.09 -19.02 7.93
CA MET A 4 24.28 -18.88 8.76
C MET A 4 25.03 -20.23 8.88
N MET A 5 24.29 -21.34 9.00
CA MET A 5 24.89 -22.67 8.96
C MET A 5 25.56 -22.96 7.61
N ALA A 6 24.89 -22.63 6.50
CA ALA A 6 25.48 -22.79 5.17
C ALA A 6 26.76 -21.95 5.01
N ALA A 7 26.76 -20.69 5.48
CA ALA A 7 27.95 -19.83 5.45
C ALA A 7 29.10 -20.44 6.28
N LEU A 8 28.83 -20.94 7.49
CA LEU A 8 29.82 -21.62 8.32
C LEU A 8 30.40 -22.89 7.64
N LEU A 9 29.54 -23.70 6.99
CA LEU A 9 30.00 -24.86 6.23
C LEU A 9 30.91 -24.49 5.06
N LEU A 10 30.68 -23.33 4.40
CA LEU A 10 31.56 -22.87 3.31
C LEU A 10 32.95 -22.43 3.80
N LEU A 11 33.04 -21.95 5.05
CA LEU A 11 34.31 -21.53 5.67
C LEU A 11 35.17 -22.71 6.11
N LEU A 12 34.63 -23.94 6.21
CA LEU A 12 35.40 -25.14 6.59
C LEU A 12 36.50 -25.46 5.59
N PRO A 13 37.61 -26.06 6.04
CA PRO A 13 38.70 -26.52 5.18
C PRO A 13 38.25 -27.46 4.06
N LYS A 14 38.86 -27.35 2.88
CA LYS A 14 38.48 -28.14 1.68
C LYS A 14 38.49 -29.66 1.88
N GLY A 15 39.24 -30.16 2.84
CA GLY A 15 39.36 -31.63 3.09
C GLY A 15 38.18 -32.29 3.81
N MET A 16 37.22 -31.50 4.37
CA MET A 16 36.12 -32.09 5.16
C MET A 16 34.91 -32.57 4.33
N GLY A 17 34.90 -32.36 3.01
CA GLY A 17 33.81 -32.83 2.13
C GLY A 17 32.43 -32.25 2.37
N LEU A 18 32.27 -31.25 3.25
CA LEU A 18 30.97 -30.73 3.69
C LEU A 18 30.44 -29.55 2.83
N LYS A 19 31.27 -28.99 1.96
CA LYS A 19 30.87 -27.86 1.09
C LYS A 19 29.68 -28.12 0.15
N PRO A 20 29.52 -29.33 -0.45
CA PRO A 20 28.35 -29.62 -1.26
C PRO A 20 27.05 -29.48 -0.49
N TRP A 21 27.01 -29.82 0.80
CA TRP A 21 25.82 -29.64 1.64
C TRP A 21 25.46 -28.15 1.85
N ALA A 22 26.48 -27.30 1.97
CA ALA A 22 26.25 -25.83 2.04
C ALA A 22 25.58 -25.31 0.76
N TYR A 23 26.05 -25.73 -0.40
CA TYR A 23 25.41 -25.34 -1.67
C TYR A 23 23.98 -25.88 -1.80
N LEU A 24 23.73 -27.10 -1.30
CA LEU A 24 22.39 -27.69 -1.34
C LEU A 24 21.40 -26.90 -0.45
N VAL A 25 21.85 -26.47 0.72
CA VAL A 25 21.08 -25.61 1.62
C VAL A 25 20.83 -24.24 0.97
N LEU A 26 21.85 -23.63 0.36
CA LEU A 26 21.72 -22.34 -0.32
C LEU A 26 20.78 -22.43 -1.53
N LEU A 27 20.81 -23.55 -2.27
CA LEU A 27 19.90 -23.76 -3.39
C LEU A 27 18.42 -23.71 -2.94
N GLY A 28 18.11 -24.22 -1.74
CA GLY A 28 16.78 -24.11 -1.14
C GLY A 28 16.31 -22.67 -0.98
N PHE A 29 17.20 -21.71 -0.68
CA PHE A 29 16.83 -20.29 -0.59
C PHE A 29 16.54 -19.67 -1.97
N VAL A 30 17.21 -20.14 -3.03
CA VAL A 30 16.95 -19.65 -4.40
C VAL A 30 15.53 -20.02 -4.85
N PHE A 31 15.05 -21.19 -4.43
CA PHE A 31 13.70 -21.67 -4.76
C PHE A 31 12.64 -21.31 -3.72
N TYR A 32 13.04 -20.75 -2.57
CA TYR A 32 12.09 -20.34 -1.55
C TYR A 32 11.21 -19.20 -2.08
N ARG A 33 9.93 -19.46 -2.12
CA ARG A 33 8.91 -18.44 -2.41
C ARG A 33 8.03 -18.31 -1.18
N PRO A 34 7.89 -17.08 -0.62
CA PRO A 34 6.93 -16.83 0.45
C PRO A 34 5.53 -17.27 0.02
N ALA A 35 4.78 -17.83 0.96
CA ALA A 35 3.38 -18.17 0.70
C ALA A 35 2.62 -16.89 0.30
N LYS A 36 1.87 -16.96 -0.80
CA LYS A 36 0.97 -15.89 -1.20
C LYS A 36 -0.21 -15.83 -0.23
N LEU A 37 -0.84 -14.66 -0.15
CA LEU A 37 -2.12 -14.52 0.54
C LEU A 37 -3.17 -15.42 -0.11
N GLU A 38 -4.12 -15.88 0.69
CA GLU A 38 -5.29 -16.60 0.18
C GLU A 38 -6.21 -15.65 -0.57
N GLU A 39 -7.06 -16.21 -1.43
CA GLU A 39 -8.08 -15.44 -2.13
C GLU A 39 -9.10 -14.87 -1.12
N GLY A 40 -9.54 -13.64 -1.33
CA GLY A 40 -10.42 -12.92 -0.41
C GLY A 40 -9.71 -12.32 0.81
N VAL A 41 -8.38 -12.49 0.94
CA VAL A 41 -7.59 -11.95 2.05
C VAL A 41 -6.80 -10.71 1.60
N ALA A 42 -6.96 -9.62 2.35
CA ALA A 42 -6.11 -8.44 2.24
C ALA A 42 -5.17 -8.32 3.44
N ARG A 43 -3.90 -8.01 3.19
CA ARG A 43 -2.96 -7.57 4.21
C ARG A 43 -2.85 -6.06 4.13
N VAL A 44 -3.19 -5.40 5.22
CA VAL A 44 -3.07 -3.94 5.36
C VAL A 44 -1.86 -3.64 6.25
N THR A 45 -0.98 -2.79 5.77
CA THR A 45 0.19 -2.30 6.52
C THR A 45 0.14 -0.79 6.56
N VAL A 46 -0.18 -0.23 7.71
CA VAL A 46 -0.04 1.21 7.95
C VAL A 46 1.43 1.45 8.27
N MET A 47 2.07 2.27 7.45
CA MET A 47 3.48 2.59 7.62
C MET A 47 3.64 3.79 8.56
N ASP A 48 4.73 3.83 9.30
CA ASP A 48 5.06 4.98 10.13
C ASP A 48 5.46 6.16 9.23
N ALA A 49 4.51 7.03 8.96
CA ALA A 49 4.67 8.24 8.16
C ALA A 49 4.82 9.52 9.02
N GLY A 50 4.94 9.38 10.35
CA GLY A 50 4.97 10.51 11.27
C GLY A 50 3.61 11.19 11.37
N GLN A 51 3.52 12.46 10.98
CA GLN A 51 2.25 13.22 10.94
C GLN A 51 1.36 12.82 9.77
N GLY A 52 1.94 12.27 8.69
CA GLY A 52 1.23 11.97 7.46
C GLY A 52 0.71 10.54 7.39
N LEU A 53 0.36 10.12 6.18
CA LEU A 53 -0.26 8.84 5.91
C LEU A 53 0.51 8.04 4.85
N SER A 54 0.58 6.73 5.04
CA SER A 54 0.94 5.77 4.00
C SER A 54 0.43 4.39 4.35
N VAL A 55 -0.43 3.82 3.51
CA VAL A 55 -1.07 2.52 3.75
C VAL A 55 -0.85 1.61 2.55
N LEU A 56 -0.13 0.50 2.76
CA LEU A 56 0.01 -0.55 1.77
C LEU A 56 -1.08 -1.60 1.94
N ILE A 57 -1.79 -1.88 0.87
CA ILE A 57 -2.80 -2.94 0.79
C ILE A 57 -2.33 -3.97 -0.22
N GLN A 58 -2.14 -5.20 0.25
CA GLN A 58 -1.70 -6.32 -0.57
C GLN A 58 -2.80 -7.37 -0.64
N THR A 59 -3.10 -7.83 -1.83
CA THR A 59 -3.90 -9.03 -2.08
C THR A 59 -2.98 -10.17 -2.55
N ARG A 60 -3.52 -11.26 -3.01
CA ARG A 60 -2.73 -12.42 -3.47
C ARG A 60 -1.70 -12.06 -4.56
N ASN A 61 -2.06 -11.16 -5.48
CA ASN A 61 -1.24 -10.82 -6.64
C ASN A 61 -1.10 -9.31 -6.89
N ARG A 62 -1.75 -8.45 -6.10
CA ARG A 62 -1.85 -7.01 -6.33
C ARG A 62 -1.39 -6.22 -5.12
N ASN A 63 -0.85 -5.03 -5.37
CA ASN A 63 -0.36 -4.09 -4.37
C ASN A 63 -0.92 -2.71 -4.66
N LEU A 64 -1.58 -2.12 -3.68
CA LEU A 64 -2.04 -0.74 -3.72
C LEU A 64 -1.36 0.03 -2.60
N LEU A 65 -0.81 1.18 -2.91
CA LEU A 65 -0.35 2.14 -1.90
C LEU A 65 -1.28 3.34 -1.88
N PHE A 66 -1.72 3.71 -0.69
CA PHE A 66 -2.52 4.91 -0.43
C PHE A 66 -1.64 5.88 0.35
N ASP A 67 -1.37 7.05 -0.22
CA ASP A 67 -0.45 8.09 0.23
C ASP A 67 1.01 7.66 0.39
N THR A 68 1.89 8.63 0.44
CA THR A 68 3.34 8.43 0.37
C THR A 68 4.11 9.06 1.54
N GLY A 69 3.41 9.75 2.45
CA GLY A 69 4.04 10.54 3.48
C GLY A 69 4.92 11.67 2.92
N THR A 70 5.76 12.23 3.76
CA THR A 70 6.76 13.23 3.33
C THR A 70 7.87 12.57 2.51
N GLU A 71 8.60 13.36 1.70
CA GLU A 71 9.73 12.87 0.90
C GLU A 71 10.79 12.16 1.76
N GLN A 72 11.12 12.72 2.93
CA GLN A 72 12.10 12.10 3.82
C GLN A 72 11.63 10.72 4.30
N VAL A 73 10.37 10.60 4.70
CA VAL A 73 9.80 9.33 5.16
C VAL A 73 9.69 8.33 4.01
N ALA A 74 9.32 8.80 2.82
CA ALA A 74 9.28 7.95 1.62
C ALA A 74 10.64 7.32 1.32
N GLN A 75 11.73 8.12 1.34
CA GLN A 75 13.09 7.64 1.06
C GLN A 75 13.65 6.72 2.14
N THR A 76 13.43 7.03 3.41
CA THR A 76 14.07 6.31 4.52
C THR A 76 13.24 5.19 5.10
N GLY A 77 11.92 5.21 4.91
CA GLY A 77 10.98 4.27 5.51
C GLY A 77 10.12 3.52 4.47
N ILE A 78 9.31 4.25 3.69
CA ILE A 78 8.27 3.62 2.84
C ILE A 78 8.89 2.81 1.70
N VAL A 79 9.75 3.40 0.87
CA VAL A 79 10.39 2.69 -0.25
C VAL A 79 11.26 1.51 0.22
N PRO A 80 12.09 1.64 1.27
CA PRO A 80 12.78 0.50 1.86
C PRO A 80 11.83 -0.60 2.36
N SER A 81 10.70 -0.23 2.99
CA SER A 81 9.69 -1.18 3.47
C SER A 81 9.00 -1.91 2.33
N LEU A 82 8.60 -1.21 1.26
CA LEU A 82 8.06 -1.82 0.04
C LEU A 82 9.04 -2.87 -0.51
N ASN A 83 10.32 -2.52 -0.63
CA ASN A 83 11.36 -3.43 -1.10
C ASN A 83 11.53 -4.66 -0.18
N ALA A 84 11.52 -4.46 1.14
CA ALA A 84 11.64 -5.54 2.12
C ALA A 84 10.44 -6.49 2.08
N MET A 85 9.24 -5.98 1.81
CA MET A 85 8.02 -6.77 1.61
C MET A 85 7.91 -7.39 0.21
N GLY A 86 8.91 -7.18 -0.65
CA GLY A 86 8.96 -7.75 -2.00
C GLY A 86 8.10 -7.02 -3.02
N VAL A 87 7.60 -5.83 -2.70
CA VAL A 87 6.85 -4.98 -3.64
C VAL A 87 7.84 -4.34 -4.59
N ARG A 88 7.80 -4.74 -5.85
CA ARG A 88 8.69 -4.24 -6.92
C ARG A 88 7.97 -3.28 -7.86
N ARG A 89 6.67 -3.26 -7.81
CA ARG A 89 5.76 -2.40 -8.57
C ARG A 89 4.43 -2.33 -7.85
N LEU A 90 3.77 -1.21 -7.96
CA LEU A 90 2.41 -1.01 -7.48
C LEU A 90 1.43 -1.21 -8.65
N ASP A 91 0.32 -1.88 -8.41
CA ASP A 91 -0.79 -1.95 -9.36
C ASP A 91 -1.59 -0.65 -9.34
N SER A 92 -1.68 -0.01 -8.17
CA SER A 92 -2.27 1.32 -8.01
C SER A 92 -1.55 2.12 -6.93
N LEU A 93 -1.34 3.40 -7.22
CA LEU A 93 -0.97 4.44 -6.25
C LEU A 93 -2.13 5.43 -6.16
N ILE A 94 -2.62 5.68 -4.96
CA ILE A 94 -3.68 6.64 -4.69
C ILE A 94 -3.09 7.74 -3.82
N LEU A 95 -3.22 8.99 -4.25
CA LEU A 95 -2.86 10.18 -3.48
C LEU A 95 -4.14 10.86 -3.02
N SER A 96 -4.37 10.91 -1.71
CA SER A 96 -5.62 11.41 -1.15
C SER A 96 -5.86 12.87 -1.57
N HIS A 97 -4.94 13.76 -1.26
CA HIS A 97 -4.95 15.17 -1.58
C HIS A 97 -3.52 15.70 -1.69
N HIS A 98 -3.38 16.98 -2.10
CA HIS A 98 -2.08 17.60 -2.24
C HIS A 98 -1.69 18.29 -0.94
N ASP A 99 -1.03 17.54 -0.04
CA ASP A 99 -0.35 18.05 1.15
C ASP A 99 0.95 17.28 1.37
N ILE A 100 1.97 17.98 1.86
CA ILE A 100 3.37 17.49 1.92
C ILE A 100 3.53 16.22 2.75
N ASP A 101 2.70 15.98 3.73
CA ASP A 101 2.73 14.78 4.58
C ASP A 101 1.85 13.63 4.05
N HIS A 102 1.16 13.82 2.93
CA HIS A 102 0.42 12.80 2.20
C HIS A 102 1.06 12.44 0.87
N ASP A 103 1.44 13.44 0.08
CA ASP A 103 1.96 13.26 -1.28
C ASP A 103 3.46 13.63 -1.45
N GLY A 104 4.08 14.23 -0.42
CA GLY A 104 5.46 14.70 -0.52
C GLY A 104 6.46 13.64 -0.99
N GLY A 105 6.22 12.37 -0.67
CA GLY A 105 7.03 11.24 -1.11
C GLY A 105 6.72 10.72 -2.52
N PHE A 106 5.82 11.37 -3.26
CA PHE A 106 5.39 10.92 -4.59
C PHE A 106 6.54 10.58 -5.54
N GLN A 107 7.54 11.45 -5.65
CA GLN A 107 8.65 11.24 -6.58
C GLN A 107 9.45 9.97 -6.25
N SER A 108 9.73 9.73 -4.97
CA SER A 108 10.45 8.55 -4.51
C SER A 108 9.65 7.27 -4.71
N VAL A 109 8.34 7.30 -4.45
CA VAL A 109 7.45 6.14 -4.65
C VAL A 109 7.17 5.90 -6.13
N ALA A 110 7.00 6.95 -6.94
CA ALA A 110 6.80 6.83 -8.39
C ALA A 110 7.98 6.12 -9.08
N ALA A 111 9.19 6.23 -8.52
CA ALA A 111 10.37 5.49 -9.02
C ALA A 111 10.25 3.97 -8.84
N VAL A 112 9.43 3.47 -7.90
CA VAL A 112 9.10 2.05 -7.78
C VAL A 112 8.23 1.60 -8.97
N GLY A 113 7.44 2.52 -9.52
CA GLY A 113 6.51 2.31 -10.63
C GLY A 113 5.10 1.95 -10.14
N ALA A 114 4.11 2.57 -10.78
CA ALA A 114 2.70 2.25 -10.59
C ALA A 114 2.02 2.09 -11.95
N ASP A 115 1.11 1.12 -12.07
CA ASP A 115 0.36 0.90 -13.30
C ASP A 115 -0.77 1.94 -13.44
N LYS A 116 -1.40 2.30 -12.32
CA LYS A 116 -2.45 3.32 -12.24
C LYS A 116 -2.11 4.32 -11.14
N LEU A 117 -2.23 5.61 -11.46
CA LEU A 117 -2.09 6.71 -10.52
C LEU A 117 -3.43 7.43 -10.39
N LEU A 118 -3.99 7.46 -9.19
CA LEU A 118 -5.21 8.16 -8.86
C LEU A 118 -4.88 9.29 -7.87
N ALA A 119 -5.53 10.42 -8.01
CA ALA A 119 -5.34 11.54 -7.08
C ALA A 119 -6.64 12.33 -6.88
N GLY A 120 -6.80 12.88 -5.68
CA GLY A 120 -7.88 13.84 -5.40
C GLY A 120 -7.72 15.14 -6.18
N GLN A 121 -6.46 15.50 -6.44
CA GLN A 121 -6.05 16.70 -7.19
C GLN A 121 -5.05 16.32 -8.29
N PRO A 122 -5.52 15.68 -9.39
CA PRO A 122 -4.63 15.09 -10.40
C PRO A 122 -3.79 16.12 -11.17
N GLU A 123 -4.15 17.38 -11.16
CA GLU A 123 -3.40 18.47 -11.81
C GLU A 123 -1.96 18.62 -11.31
N PHE A 124 -1.66 18.14 -10.12
CA PHE A 124 -0.31 18.20 -9.54
C PHE A 124 0.60 17.04 -9.97
N TYR A 125 0.07 16.02 -10.66
CA TYR A 125 0.83 14.80 -10.97
C TYR A 125 0.72 14.41 -12.44
N PRO A 126 1.83 14.10 -13.10
CA PRO A 126 1.79 13.67 -14.50
C PRO A 126 1.03 12.33 -14.64
N ASN A 127 0.09 12.30 -15.58
CA ASN A 127 -0.72 11.13 -15.90
C ASN A 127 -1.61 10.60 -14.76
N ALA A 128 -1.87 11.41 -13.73
CA ALA A 128 -2.83 11.03 -12.70
C ALA A 128 -4.27 11.13 -13.24
N GLU A 129 -5.07 10.16 -12.84
CA GLU A 129 -6.52 10.19 -13.03
C GLU A 129 -7.20 10.69 -11.76
N PHE A 130 -8.32 11.36 -11.91
CA PHE A 130 -9.10 11.83 -10.77
C PHE A 130 -9.72 10.65 -10.01
N CYS A 131 -9.68 10.69 -8.68
CA CYS A 131 -10.37 9.74 -7.81
C CYS A 131 -11.89 9.93 -7.88
N GLN A 132 -12.51 9.49 -8.97
CA GLN A 132 -13.96 9.41 -9.07
C GLN A 132 -14.50 8.16 -8.38
N GLU A 133 -15.79 8.14 -8.10
CA GLU A 133 -16.45 6.93 -7.58
C GLU A 133 -16.23 5.77 -8.53
N ASP A 134 -15.68 4.68 -7.99
CA ASP A 134 -15.37 3.48 -8.74
C ASP A 134 -15.43 2.25 -7.82
N LYS A 135 -15.66 1.09 -8.40
CA LYS A 135 -15.64 -0.19 -7.69
C LYS A 135 -14.94 -1.22 -8.54
N TRP A 136 -14.01 -1.92 -7.92
CA TRP A 136 -13.31 -3.04 -8.55
C TRP A 136 -13.01 -4.15 -7.55
N GLN A 137 -12.62 -5.31 -8.07
CA GLN A 137 -12.24 -6.44 -7.25
C GLN A 137 -10.86 -6.97 -7.68
N TRP A 138 -10.02 -7.28 -6.71
CA TRP A 138 -8.75 -7.97 -6.91
C TRP A 138 -8.66 -9.18 -5.99
N ASP A 139 -8.42 -10.36 -6.58
CA ASP A 139 -8.21 -11.60 -5.82
C ASP A 139 -9.30 -11.87 -4.77
N GLY A 140 -10.57 -11.54 -5.04
CA GLY A 140 -11.68 -11.72 -4.11
C GLY A 140 -11.81 -10.64 -3.02
N VAL A 141 -11.02 -9.57 -3.10
CA VAL A 141 -11.12 -8.37 -2.24
C VAL A 141 -11.79 -7.25 -3.01
N ASP A 142 -12.82 -6.63 -2.43
CA ASP A 142 -13.55 -5.53 -3.04
C ASP A 142 -12.94 -4.18 -2.62
N PHE A 143 -12.81 -3.29 -3.57
CA PHE A 143 -12.31 -1.92 -3.42
C PHE A 143 -13.36 -0.95 -3.91
N GLU A 144 -13.61 0.11 -3.17
CA GLU A 144 -14.58 1.15 -3.50
C GLU A 144 -13.95 2.53 -3.26
N LEU A 145 -13.84 3.34 -4.31
CA LEU A 145 -13.58 4.77 -4.17
C LEU A 145 -14.90 5.47 -3.90
N LEU A 146 -14.92 6.22 -2.82
CA LEU A 146 -16.09 6.95 -2.35
C LEU A 146 -15.82 8.47 -2.46
N ARG A 147 -16.88 9.23 -2.66
CA ARG A 147 -16.79 10.69 -2.66
C ARG A 147 -17.94 11.29 -1.86
N PRO A 148 -17.66 12.33 -1.06
CA PRO A 148 -18.72 13.08 -0.39
C PRO A 148 -19.75 13.63 -1.39
N SER A 149 -20.89 14.09 -0.89
CA SER A 149 -21.87 14.84 -1.70
C SER A 149 -21.25 16.15 -2.21
N GLU A 150 -21.71 16.64 -3.37
CA GLU A 150 -21.12 17.80 -4.11
C GLU A 150 -21.06 19.12 -3.33
N ASN A 151 -21.72 19.22 -2.17
CA ASN A 151 -21.80 20.42 -1.34
C ASN A 151 -20.67 20.51 -0.27
N THR A 152 -19.69 19.63 -0.31
CA THR A 152 -18.54 19.68 0.59
C THR A 152 -17.51 20.67 0.08
N GLY A 153 -16.78 21.31 0.99
CA GLY A 153 -15.92 22.46 0.77
C GLY A 153 -14.94 22.36 -0.41
N LYS A 154 -14.23 23.46 -0.66
CA LYS A 154 -13.18 23.53 -1.71
C LYS A 154 -11.77 23.56 -1.11
N GLU A 155 -11.64 23.24 0.16
CA GLU A 155 -10.34 23.12 0.83
C GLU A 155 -9.64 21.87 0.31
N ASP A 156 -8.31 21.85 0.33
CA ASP A 156 -7.52 20.75 -0.23
C ASP A 156 -7.88 19.41 0.42
N ASN A 157 -8.07 19.39 1.74
CA ASN A 157 -8.47 18.21 2.49
C ASN A 157 -9.86 17.67 2.07
N ASP A 158 -10.81 18.55 1.68
CA ASP A 158 -12.14 18.14 1.21
C ASP A 158 -12.09 17.43 -0.16
N GLN A 159 -10.95 17.47 -0.85
CA GLN A 159 -10.72 16.79 -2.12
C GLN A 159 -10.12 15.38 -1.95
N SER A 160 -9.93 14.95 -0.70
CA SER A 160 -9.35 13.64 -0.40
C SER A 160 -10.08 12.51 -1.10
N CYS A 161 -9.31 11.62 -1.72
CA CYS A 161 -9.80 10.31 -2.11
C CYS A 161 -10.18 9.53 -0.86
N VAL A 162 -11.32 8.89 -0.88
CA VAL A 162 -11.73 7.97 0.18
C VAL A 162 -11.78 6.56 -0.37
N LEU A 163 -11.08 5.64 0.29
CA LEU A 163 -11.01 4.25 -0.14
C LEU A 163 -11.63 3.34 0.92
N ARG A 164 -12.59 2.53 0.50
CA ARG A 164 -13.13 1.43 1.30
C ARG A 164 -12.67 0.10 0.72
N VAL A 165 -12.16 -0.79 1.58
CA VAL A 165 -11.68 -2.11 1.19
C VAL A 165 -12.42 -3.17 2.00
N VAL A 166 -12.99 -4.16 1.33
CA VAL A 166 -13.73 -5.24 1.97
C VAL A 166 -13.10 -6.59 1.66
N ALA A 167 -12.71 -7.31 2.71
CA ALA A 167 -12.10 -8.62 2.64
C ALA A 167 -12.74 -9.55 3.68
N ASN A 168 -13.24 -10.70 3.28
CA ASN A 168 -13.85 -11.68 4.17
C ASN A 168 -14.93 -11.08 5.12
N GLY A 169 -15.76 -10.17 4.60
CA GLY A 169 -16.85 -9.52 5.36
C GLY A 169 -16.37 -8.47 6.38
N LYS A 170 -15.07 -8.13 6.38
CA LYS A 170 -14.51 -7.04 7.18
C LYS A 170 -14.17 -5.87 6.27
N ALA A 171 -14.42 -4.66 6.72
CA ALA A 171 -14.15 -3.45 5.98
C ALA A 171 -13.09 -2.56 6.67
N LEU A 172 -12.24 -1.97 5.86
CA LEU A 172 -11.34 -0.88 6.17
C LEU A 172 -11.85 0.35 5.42
N LEU A 173 -11.86 1.50 6.07
CA LEU A 173 -12.10 2.81 5.45
C LEU A 173 -10.87 3.69 5.66
N ILE A 174 -10.38 4.30 4.58
CA ILE A 174 -9.27 5.26 4.59
C ILE A 174 -9.81 6.56 4.04
N THR A 175 -9.76 7.62 4.86
CA THR A 175 -10.40 8.91 4.55
C THR A 175 -9.41 9.99 4.13
N GLY A 176 -8.10 9.73 4.25
CA GLY A 176 -7.12 10.80 4.21
C GLY A 176 -7.46 11.85 5.28
N ASP A 177 -7.22 13.10 5.00
CA ASP A 177 -7.52 14.22 5.90
C ASP A 177 -8.86 14.88 5.61
N LEU A 178 -9.84 14.08 5.19
CA LEU A 178 -11.17 14.59 4.88
C LEU A 178 -11.76 15.37 6.07
N GLY A 179 -12.09 16.63 5.87
CA GLY A 179 -12.62 17.50 6.91
C GLY A 179 -14.03 17.10 7.35
N VAL A 180 -14.48 17.69 8.47
CA VAL A 180 -15.81 17.42 9.09
C VAL A 180 -16.97 17.54 8.09
N LYS A 181 -16.91 18.50 7.15
CA LYS A 181 -17.94 18.65 6.12
C LYS A 181 -17.92 17.49 5.12
N GLY A 182 -16.73 17.05 4.71
CA GLY A 182 -16.55 15.90 3.84
C GLY A 182 -17.06 14.63 4.49
N GLU A 183 -16.72 14.38 5.75
CA GLU A 183 -17.21 13.25 6.54
C GLU A 183 -18.74 13.27 6.65
N ALA A 184 -19.33 14.43 6.96
CA ALA A 184 -20.79 14.57 7.02
C ALA A 184 -21.44 14.28 5.65
N GLY A 185 -20.83 14.73 4.55
CA GLY A 185 -21.30 14.44 3.19
C GLY A 185 -21.18 12.95 2.82
N LEU A 186 -20.14 12.24 3.30
CA LEU A 186 -20.05 10.79 3.14
C LEU A 186 -21.16 10.09 3.92
N ILE A 187 -21.39 10.48 5.18
CA ILE A 187 -22.42 9.88 6.03
C ILE A 187 -23.83 10.11 5.41
N GLU A 188 -24.09 11.32 4.93
CA GLU A 188 -25.35 11.65 4.25
C GLU A 188 -25.57 10.74 3.03
N LYS A 189 -24.54 10.54 2.22
CA LYS A 189 -24.64 9.84 0.93
C LYS A 189 -24.67 8.31 1.08
N TYR A 190 -23.84 7.76 1.96
CA TYR A 190 -23.64 6.31 2.05
C TYR A 190 -24.21 5.69 3.32
N GLY A 191 -24.43 6.47 4.38
CA GLY A 191 -25.02 5.99 5.63
C GLY A 191 -24.34 4.73 6.17
N ASN A 192 -25.12 3.70 6.42
CA ASN A 192 -24.62 2.43 6.97
C ASN A 192 -23.67 1.66 6.03
N ALA A 193 -23.60 2.01 4.74
CA ALA A 193 -22.64 1.39 3.83
C ALA A 193 -21.17 1.74 4.16
N LEU A 194 -20.94 2.81 4.93
CA LEU A 194 -19.60 3.17 5.43
C LEU A 194 -19.12 2.30 6.59
N TYR A 195 -20.01 1.47 7.17
CA TYR A 195 -19.61 0.68 8.33
C TYR A 195 -18.32 -0.09 8.05
N SER A 196 -17.32 0.12 8.91
CA SER A 196 -15.99 -0.45 8.80
C SER A 196 -15.45 -0.82 10.17
N GLN A 197 -14.71 -1.92 10.26
CA GLN A 197 -14.09 -2.35 11.51
C GLN A 197 -12.79 -1.58 11.79
N VAL A 198 -12.19 -1.02 10.76
CA VAL A 198 -10.96 -0.22 10.85
C VAL A 198 -11.18 1.08 10.09
N LEU A 199 -10.80 2.19 10.71
CA LEU A 199 -10.75 3.54 10.13
C LEU A 199 -9.30 4.03 10.21
N VAL A 200 -8.80 4.59 9.12
CA VAL A 200 -7.45 5.18 9.01
C VAL A 200 -7.57 6.52 8.33
#